data_3e56bf646c282e575029257370036d07
#
_entry.id   3e56bf646c282e575029257370036d07
#
_cell.length_a   1.000
_cell.length_b   1.000
_cell.length_c   1.000
_cell.angle_alpha   90.00
_cell.angle_beta   90.00
_cell.angle_gamma   90.00
#
_symmetry.space_group_name_H-M   'P 1'
#
loop_
_entity.id
_entity.type
_entity.pdbx_description
1 polymer ?
#
loop_
_entity_poly.entity_id
_entity_poly.type
_entity_poly.pdbx_seq_one_letter_code
_entity_poly.pdbx_strand_id
1 'polypeptide(L)'
;MKIINVSQAHETEAWLDERVGRITGTKSGGLALEHYAQTDVEKLKEYRDKALEQAKKAKTPDKANEYYTKAQNYDEKIVDAEAKNKRLTVGVDFWKFLAELWAEPADGEPPMERGHRLEPENIRITLKTLGFNPVDCVLDCGIWESDDDNRIACSPDAYENTEKPTWAIECKSLGSAYHLQTVVPWMMHTDAMRSHIVNLKPELVDVIEQVLPEYTLDKKATGFDFIPDQYKAQVLQYFVVCDSLEVLYFSMFDPRMVGAASHQVIPVYRKDITEKIENHKRRQLATLHISDVLADALGVTF
;
A
#
# COMPACT_ATOMS: atom_id res chain seq x y z
N MET A 1 -18.15 2.80 -36.96
CA MET A 1 -18.83 3.16 -35.70
C MET A 1 -20.02 2.21 -35.51
N LYS A 2 -20.11 1.55 -34.35
CA LYS A 2 -21.27 0.73 -33.99
C LYS A 2 -22.16 1.54 -33.05
N ILE A 3 -23.44 1.61 -33.30
CA ILE A 3 -24.41 2.29 -32.44
C ILE A 3 -25.13 1.20 -31.62
N ILE A 4 -25.13 1.36 -30.30
CA ILE A 4 -25.87 0.51 -29.38
C ILE A 4 -27.14 1.26 -29.01
N ASN A 5 -28.29 0.73 -29.41
CA ASN A 5 -29.59 1.32 -29.11
C ASN A 5 -30.05 0.88 -27.73
N VAL A 6 -29.76 1.67 -26.72
CA VAL A 6 -30.38 1.58 -25.41
C VAL A 6 -31.30 2.80 -25.20
N SER A 7 -32.32 2.65 -24.36
CA SER A 7 -33.18 3.77 -24.02
C SER A 7 -32.33 4.98 -23.61
N GLN A 8 -32.57 6.13 -24.23
CA GLN A 8 -31.84 7.38 -23.92
C GLN A 8 -32.27 8.03 -22.60
N ALA A 9 -33.19 7.40 -21.86
CA ALA A 9 -33.48 7.84 -20.51
C ALA A 9 -32.20 7.65 -19.67
N HIS A 10 -31.52 8.75 -19.38
CA HIS A 10 -30.33 8.76 -18.51
C HIS A 10 -30.65 8.07 -17.20
N GLU A 11 -29.73 7.22 -16.73
CA GLU A 11 -29.82 6.50 -15.45
C GLU A 11 -30.79 5.28 -15.43
N THR A 12 -31.24 4.80 -16.58
CA THR A 12 -31.87 3.46 -16.61
C THR A 12 -30.81 2.38 -16.34
N GLU A 13 -31.19 1.29 -15.71
CA GLU A 13 -30.33 0.15 -15.41
C GLU A 13 -29.61 -0.34 -16.69
N ALA A 14 -30.36 -0.52 -17.80
CA ALA A 14 -29.79 -0.89 -19.09
C ALA A 14 -28.75 0.11 -19.64
N TRP A 15 -28.93 1.41 -19.41
CA TRP A 15 -27.96 2.43 -19.83
C TRP A 15 -26.71 2.41 -18.94
N LEU A 16 -26.86 2.14 -17.65
CA LEU A 16 -25.73 2.00 -16.73
C LEU A 16 -24.95 0.73 -17.06
N ASP A 17 -25.61 -0.39 -17.29
CA ASP A 17 -24.98 -1.67 -17.63
C ASP A 17 -24.13 -1.58 -18.91
N GLU A 18 -24.64 -0.89 -19.94
CA GLU A 18 -23.88 -0.69 -21.19
C GLU A 18 -22.64 0.20 -21.01
N ARG A 19 -22.49 0.88 -19.88
CA ARG A 19 -21.31 1.71 -19.55
C ARG A 19 -20.26 0.99 -18.72
N VAL A 20 -20.61 -0.14 -18.12
CA VAL A 20 -19.68 -0.96 -17.32
C VAL A 20 -18.53 -1.44 -18.22
N GLY A 21 -17.31 -1.29 -17.75
CA GLY A 21 -16.11 -1.70 -18.48
C GLY A 21 -15.80 -0.90 -19.76
N ARG A 22 -16.47 0.27 -19.97
CA ARG A 22 -16.20 1.15 -21.10
C ARG A 22 -15.61 2.48 -20.65
N ILE A 23 -14.66 2.99 -21.43
CA ILE A 23 -14.15 4.37 -21.26
C ILE A 23 -15.16 5.33 -21.89
N THR A 24 -16.02 5.88 -21.05
CA THR A 24 -17.03 6.87 -21.46
C THR A 24 -16.47 8.29 -21.28
N GLY A 25 -17.16 9.30 -21.84
CA GLY A 25 -16.73 10.70 -21.74
C GLY A 25 -16.49 11.18 -20.31
N THR A 26 -17.30 10.74 -19.36
CA THR A 26 -17.13 11.09 -17.93
C THR A 26 -15.95 10.37 -17.24
N LYS A 27 -15.52 9.22 -17.75
CA LYS A 27 -14.39 8.45 -17.20
C LYS A 27 -13.07 8.79 -17.90
N SER A 28 -13.10 9.32 -19.14
CA SER A 28 -11.93 9.47 -19.99
C SER A 28 -10.84 10.36 -19.38
N GLY A 29 -11.22 11.42 -18.66
CA GLY A 29 -10.27 12.32 -18.01
C GLY A 29 -9.50 11.66 -16.85
N GLY A 30 -10.20 10.89 -16.01
CA GLY A 30 -9.59 10.20 -14.88
C GLY A 30 -8.80 8.94 -15.25
N LEU A 31 -9.00 8.43 -16.48
CA LEU A 31 -8.29 7.26 -17.01
C LEU A 31 -7.11 7.64 -17.91
N ALA A 32 -6.94 8.93 -18.23
CA ALA A 32 -5.79 9.40 -18.98
C ALA A 32 -4.52 9.16 -18.13
N LEU A 33 -3.64 8.30 -18.64
CA LEU A 33 -2.33 8.08 -18.00
C LEU A 33 -1.39 9.19 -18.46
N GLU A 34 -0.96 10.02 -17.53
CA GLU A 34 -0.03 11.10 -17.77
C GLU A 34 1.31 10.79 -17.14
N HIS A 35 2.40 11.18 -17.80
CA HIS A 35 3.70 11.15 -17.17
C HIS A 35 3.73 12.11 -15.98
N TYR A 36 4.42 11.74 -14.91
CA TYR A 36 4.74 12.67 -13.83
C TYR A 36 5.32 13.96 -14.43
N ALA A 37 5.06 15.11 -13.77
CA ALA A 37 5.63 16.37 -14.18
C ALA A 37 7.13 16.20 -14.47
N GLN A 38 7.50 16.32 -15.74
CA GLN A 38 8.84 15.99 -16.19
C GLN A 38 9.86 16.94 -15.58
N THR A 39 10.82 16.39 -14.86
CA THR A 39 12.02 17.12 -14.47
C THR A 39 12.86 17.32 -15.73
N ASP A 40 13.27 18.56 -15.98
CA ASP A 40 14.13 18.90 -17.11
C ASP A 40 15.53 18.30 -16.92
N VAL A 41 15.72 17.10 -17.45
CA VAL A 41 16.95 16.32 -17.35
C VAL A 41 18.11 17.04 -18.06
N GLU A 42 17.85 17.71 -19.17
CA GLU A 42 18.88 18.43 -19.92
C GLU A 42 19.41 19.63 -19.12
N LYS A 43 18.55 20.30 -18.38
CA LYS A 43 18.96 21.37 -17.45
C LYS A 43 19.78 20.85 -16.28
N LEU A 44 19.47 19.66 -15.77
CA LEU A 44 20.31 19.03 -14.74
C LEU A 44 21.68 18.66 -15.29
N LYS A 45 21.77 18.15 -16.54
CA LYS A 45 23.03 17.87 -17.22
C LYS A 45 23.86 19.16 -17.42
N GLU A 46 23.23 20.25 -17.82
CA GLU A 46 23.92 21.54 -17.91
C GLU A 46 24.51 22.01 -16.56
N TYR A 47 23.78 21.84 -15.47
CA TYR A 47 24.29 22.21 -14.14
C TYR A 47 25.43 21.32 -13.70
N ARG A 48 25.37 20.01 -13.98
CA ARG A 48 26.49 19.08 -13.76
C ARG A 48 27.73 19.51 -14.53
N ASP A 49 27.58 19.77 -15.81
CA ASP A 49 28.72 20.11 -16.69
C ASP A 49 29.35 21.45 -16.29
N LYS A 50 28.53 22.44 -15.89
CA LYS A 50 29.03 23.69 -15.28
C LYS A 50 29.84 23.44 -13.99
N ALA A 51 29.36 22.53 -13.14
CA ALA A 51 30.09 22.17 -11.91
C ALA A 51 31.45 21.49 -12.25
N LEU A 52 31.47 20.58 -13.22
CA LEU A 52 32.72 19.94 -13.68
C LEU A 52 33.70 20.94 -14.28
N GLU A 53 33.23 21.92 -15.06
CA GLU A 53 34.08 23.00 -15.56
C GLU A 53 34.67 23.86 -14.44
N GLN A 54 33.85 24.18 -13.43
CA GLN A 54 34.32 24.94 -12.26
C GLN A 54 35.36 24.15 -11.46
N ALA A 55 35.20 22.84 -11.34
CA ALA A 55 36.18 21.97 -10.70
C ALA A 55 37.56 22.04 -11.43
N LYS A 56 37.55 22.00 -12.77
CA LYS A 56 38.76 22.12 -13.58
C LYS A 56 39.45 23.46 -13.45
N LYS A 57 38.71 24.54 -13.21
CA LYS A 57 39.20 25.92 -13.06
C LYS A 57 39.53 26.30 -11.62
N ALA A 58 39.27 25.44 -10.66
CA ALA A 58 39.48 25.71 -9.23
C ALA A 58 40.98 25.88 -8.90
N LYS A 59 41.25 26.89 -8.06
CA LYS A 59 42.66 27.24 -7.69
C LYS A 59 43.18 26.39 -6.54
N THR A 60 42.32 25.67 -5.82
CA THR A 60 42.73 24.82 -4.70
C THR A 60 42.06 23.46 -4.79
N PRO A 61 42.72 22.37 -4.30
CA PRO A 61 42.15 21.01 -4.32
C PRO A 61 40.81 20.90 -3.57
N ASP A 62 40.67 21.59 -2.46
CA ASP A 62 39.43 21.55 -1.65
C ASP A 62 38.26 22.12 -2.43
N LYS A 63 38.48 23.22 -3.15
CA LYS A 63 37.44 23.85 -3.96
C LYS A 63 37.11 23.03 -5.20
N ALA A 64 38.10 22.33 -5.77
CA ALA A 64 37.86 21.37 -6.83
C ALA A 64 37.00 20.21 -6.37
N ASN A 65 37.29 19.64 -5.18
CA ASN A 65 36.52 18.55 -4.59
C ASN A 65 35.07 18.97 -4.28
N GLU A 66 34.83 20.18 -3.79
CA GLU A 66 33.49 20.71 -3.60
C GLU A 66 32.64 20.68 -4.89
N TYR A 67 33.25 21.12 -6.00
CA TYR A 67 32.58 21.11 -7.30
C TYR A 67 32.41 19.69 -7.87
N TYR A 68 33.33 18.78 -7.63
CA TYR A 68 33.15 17.36 -8.01
C TYR A 68 32.01 16.71 -7.23
N THR A 69 31.93 16.93 -5.91
CA THR A 69 30.80 16.46 -5.09
C THR A 69 29.48 17.02 -5.59
N LYS A 70 29.44 18.31 -5.96
CA LYS A 70 28.25 18.92 -6.55
C LYS A 70 27.86 18.29 -7.88
N ALA A 71 28.81 17.94 -8.73
CA ALA A 71 28.55 17.25 -9.98
C ALA A 71 27.98 15.84 -9.75
N GLN A 72 28.54 15.07 -8.81
CA GLN A 72 28.03 13.76 -8.42
C GLN A 72 26.57 13.84 -7.92
N ASN A 73 26.22 14.83 -7.09
CA ASN A 73 24.85 15.06 -6.66
C ASN A 73 23.89 15.37 -7.82
N TYR A 74 24.39 15.97 -8.91
CA TYR A 74 23.59 16.15 -10.13
C TYR A 74 23.44 14.85 -10.92
N ASP A 75 24.47 14.00 -10.98
CA ASP A 75 24.37 12.69 -11.63
C ASP A 75 23.30 11.81 -10.94
N GLU A 76 23.26 11.79 -9.60
CA GLU A 76 22.22 11.10 -8.84
C GLU A 76 20.82 11.67 -9.17
N LYS A 77 20.67 13.00 -9.23
CA LYS A 77 19.40 13.65 -9.57
C LYS A 77 18.97 13.37 -11.02
N ILE A 78 19.92 13.24 -11.95
CA ILE A 78 19.65 12.90 -13.36
C ILE A 78 19.08 11.48 -13.43
N VAL A 79 19.71 10.51 -12.78
CA VAL A 79 19.26 9.11 -12.75
C VAL A 79 17.83 9.02 -12.15
N ASP A 80 17.60 9.69 -11.02
CA ASP A 80 16.27 9.75 -10.38
C ASP A 80 15.22 10.42 -11.28
N ALA A 81 15.57 11.54 -11.92
CA ALA A 81 14.67 12.24 -12.84
C ALA A 81 14.37 11.41 -14.10
N GLU A 82 15.36 10.74 -14.69
CA GLU A 82 15.15 9.86 -15.85
C GLU A 82 14.25 8.67 -15.49
N ALA A 83 14.39 8.10 -14.29
CA ALA A 83 13.50 7.04 -13.80
C ALA A 83 12.09 7.56 -13.59
N LYS A 84 11.92 8.69 -12.91
CA LYS A 84 10.61 9.32 -12.65
C LYS A 84 9.90 9.75 -13.92
N ASN A 85 10.61 10.31 -14.90
CA ASN A 85 10.02 10.78 -16.16
C ASN A 85 9.47 9.64 -17.04
N LYS A 86 9.86 8.38 -16.78
CA LYS A 86 9.29 7.20 -17.45
C LYS A 86 7.99 6.72 -16.82
N ARG A 87 7.67 7.18 -15.61
CA ARG A 87 6.50 6.67 -14.88
C ARG A 87 5.23 7.38 -15.32
N LEU A 88 4.14 6.62 -15.30
CA LEU A 88 2.80 7.11 -15.53
C LEU A 88 2.10 7.39 -14.20
N THR A 89 1.33 8.46 -14.15
CA THR A 89 0.45 8.74 -13.01
C THR A 89 -0.80 7.87 -13.12
N VAL A 90 -1.07 7.09 -12.11
CA VAL A 90 -2.25 6.22 -12.03
C VAL A 90 -3.11 6.66 -10.85
N GLY A 91 -4.28 7.22 -11.16
CA GLY A 91 -5.26 7.64 -10.16
C GLY A 91 -6.20 6.52 -9.73
N VAL A 92 -7.04 6.81 -8.73
CA VAL A 92 -8.05 5.87 -8.23
C VAL A 92 -9.06 5.44 -9.31
N ASP A 93 -9.32 6.27 -10.30
CA ASP A 93 -10.27 5.96 -11.37
C ASP A 93 -9.78 4.85 -12.30
N PHE A 94 -8.47 4.70 -12.47
CA PHE A 94 -7.89 3.55 -13.15
C PHE A 94 -8.25 2.23 -12.40
N TRP A 95 -8.08 2.22 -11.07
CA TRP A 95 -8.39 1.05 -10.26
C TRP A 95 -9.88 0.75 -10.20
N LYS A 96 -10.74 1.78 -10.20
CA LYS A 96 -12.20 1.63 -10.32
C LYS A 96 -12.58 1.00 -11.66
N PHE A 97 -11.96 1.44 -12.75
CA PHE A 97 -12.19 0.89 -14.06
C PHE A 97 -11.78 -0.59 -14.14
N LEU A 98 -10.62 -0.96 -13.60
CA LEU A 98 -10.22 -2.36 -13.50
C LEU A 98 -11.20 -3.17 -12.64
N ALA A 99 -11.68 -2.61 -11.54
CA ALA A 99 -12.66 -3.27 -10.70
C ALA A 99 -13.99 -3.52 -11.42
N GLU A 100 -14.44 -2.60 -12.27
CA GLU A 100 -15.62 -2.82 -13.13
C GLU A 100 -15.43 -3.99 -14.12
N LEU A 101 -14.18 -4.23 -14.58
CA LEU A 101 -13.88 -5.33 -15.51
C LEU A 101 -13.70 -6.67 -14.80
N TRP A 102 -13.20 -6.68 -13.58
CA TRP A 102 -12.68 -7.87 -12.90
C TRP A 102 -13.46 -8.28 -11.65
N ALA A 103 -14.37 -7.43 -11.18
CA ALA A 103 -15.21 -7.73 -10.04
C ALA A 103 -16.69 -7.82 -10.41
N GLU A 104 -17.40 -8.66 -9.70
CA GLU A 104 -18.87 -8.61 -9.73
C GLU A 104 -19.35 -7.25 -9.17
N PRO A 105 -20.51 -6.76 -9.64
CA PRO A 105 -21.10 -5.52 -9.15
C PRO A 105 -21.25 -5.54 -7.62
N ALA A 106 -21.08 -4.36 -7.01
CA ALA A 106 -21.36 -4.21 -5.59
C ALA A 106 -22.85 -4.36 -5.31
N ASP A 107 -23.16 -5.07 -4.22
CA ASP A 107 -24.53 -5.33 -3.76
C ASP A 107 -25.19 -4.14 -3.04
N GLY A 108 -24.49 -3.00 -2.92
CA GLY A 108 -24.95 -1.82 -2.21
C GLY A 108 -24.78 -1.91 -0.68
N GLU A 109 -24.25 -3.01 -0.16
CA GLU A 109 -24.00 -3.19 1.27
C GLU A 109 -22.99 -2.15 1.81
N PRO A 110 -23.25 -1.50 2.96
CA PRO A 110 -22.32 -0.57 3.57
C PRO A 110 -20.94 -1.24 3.83
N PRO A 111 -19.81 -0.55 3.57
CA PRO A 111 -18.47 -1.15 3.66
C PRO A 111 -18.16 -1.80 5.01
N MET A 112 -18.66 -1.23 6.12
CA MET A 112 -18.42 -1.75 7.46
C MET A 112 -19.20 -3.05 7.71
N GLU A 113 -20.47 -3.10 7.31
CA GLU A 113 -21.31 -4.30 7.42
C GLU A 113 -20.73 -5.45 6.59
N ARG A 114 -20.33 -5.14 5.36
CA ARG A 114 -19.64 -6.10 4.50
C ARG A 114 -18.34 -6.60 5.13
N GLY A 115 -17.55 -5.72 5.75
CA GLY A 115 -16.34 -6.08 6.48
C GLY A 115 -16.59 -7.14 7.54
N HIS A 116 -17.52 -6.86 8.44
CA HIS A 116 -17.92 -7.80 9.50
C HIS A 116 -18.46 -9.12 8.98
N ARG A 117 -19.28 -9.08 7.92
CA ARG A 117 -19.84 -10.31 7.34
C ARG A 117 -18.76 -11.20 6.68
N LEU A 118 -17.75 -10.60 6.05
CA LEU A 118 -16.70 -11.31 5.33
C LEU A 118 -15.52 -11.72 6.22
N GLU A 119 -15.36 -11.12 7.39
CA GLU A 119 -14.22 -11.37 8.29
C GLU A 119 -14.04 -12.83 8.67
N PRO A 120 -15.08 -13.60 9.09
CA PRO A 120 -14.91 -15.01 9.43
C PRO A 120 -14.40 -15.85 8.26
N GLU A 121 -14.88 -15.56 7.04
CA GLU A 121 -14.43 -16.26 5.84
C GLU A 121 -13.01 -15.86 5.45
N ASN A 122 -12.66 -14.57 5.59
CA ASN A 122 -11.31 -14.08 5.37
C ASN A 122 -10.32 -14.76 6.33
N ILE A 123 -10.62 -14.84 7.63
CA ILE A 123 -9.82 -15.56 8.62
C ILE A 123 -9.65 -17.03 8.18
N ARG A 124 -10.76 -17.71 7.86
CA ARG A 124 -10.73 -19.14 7.46
C ARG A 124 -9.84 -19.39 6.25
N ILE A 125 -9.94 -18.56 5.21
CA ILE A 125 -9.13 -18.68 3.99
C ILE A 125 -7.67 -18.37 4.32
N THR A 126 -7.39 -17.36 5.14
CA THR A 126 -6.05 -16.94 5.54
C THR A 126 -5.35 -18.06 6.31
N LEU A 127 -5.99 -18.64 7.32
CA LEU A 127 -5.43 -19.78 8.07
C LEU A 127 -5.10 -20.95 7.14
N LYS A 128 -6.01 -21.27 6.22
CA LYS A 128 -5.77 -22.32 5.22
C LYS A 128 -4.59 -21.99 4.32
N THR A 129 -4.47 -20.75 3.85
CA THR A 129 -3.37 -20.29 2.99
C THR A 129 -2.03 -20.38 3.69
N LEU A 130 -1.99 -20.05 4.98
CA LEU A 130 -0.80 -20.11 5.82
C LEU A 130 -0.49 -21.52 6.35
N GLY A 131 -1.41 -22.47 6.18
CA GLY A 131 -1.28 -23.84 6.71
C GLY A 131 -1.46 -23.92 8.22
N PHE A 132 -2.12 -22.94 8.85
CA PHE A 132 -2.39 -22.91 10.28
C PHE A 132 -3.64 -23.73 10.62
N ASN A 133 -3.56 -24.45 11.74
CA ASN A 133 -4.70 -25.22 12.22
C ASN A 133 -5.57 -24.31 13.11
N PRO A 134 -6.90 -24.17 12.81
CA PRO A 134 -7.79 -23.32 13.61
C PRO A 134 -7.84 -23.66 15.12
N VAL A 135 -7.54 -24.89 15.52
CA VAL A 135 -7.51 -25.28 16.94
C VAL A 135 -6.32 -24.68 17.72
N ASP A 136 -5.28 -24.25 16.99
CA ASP A 136 -4.09 -23.63 17.54
C ASP A 136 -4.20 -22.08 17.51
N CYS A 137 -5.39 -21.55 17.23
CA CYS A 137 -5.66 -20.13 17.05
C CYS A 137 -6.73 -19.63 18.00
N VAL A 138 -6.63 -18.38 18.42
CA VAL A 138 -7.71 -17.62 19.04
C VAL A 138 -8.42 -16.85 17.95
N LEU A 139 -9.74 -17.03 17.80
CA LEU A 139 -10.58 -16.44 16.75
C LEU A 139 -11.61 -15.45 17.30
N ASP A 140 -11.92 -15.54 18.58
CA ASP A 140 -12.76 -14.59 19.30
C ASP A 140 -11.82 -13.75 20.17
N CYS A 141 -11.16 -12.81 19.52
CA CYS A 141 -10.08 -12.05 20.09
C CYS A 141 -10.63 -10.91 20.95
N GLY A 142 -10.20 -10.87 22.20
CA GLY A 142 -10.44 -9.71 23.06
C GLY A 142 -9.53 -8.54 22.70
N ILE A 143 -9.40 -7.63 23.64
CA ILE A 143 -8.50 -6.49 23.54
C ILE A 143 -7.14 -6.88 24.14
N TRP A 144 -6.07 -6.63 23.41
CA TRP A 144 -4.70 -6.66 23.92
C TRP A 144 -4.35 -5.29 24.50
N GLU A 145 -3.76 -5.24 25.66
CA GLU A 145 -3.28 -4.04 26.31
C GLU A 145 -1.75 -4.08 26.42
N SER A 146 -1.11 -2.93 26.24
CA SER A 146 0.34 -2.82 26.38
C SER A 146 0.76 -2.86 27.84
N ASP A 147 1.88 -3.52 28.12
CA ASP A 147 2.51 -3.52 29.46
C ASP A 147 3.05 -2.14 29.88
N ASP A 148 3.31 -1.24 28.93
CA ASP A 148 3.79 0.12 29.22
C ASP A 148 2.69 1.05 29.74
N ASP A 149 1.48 0.95 29.14
CA ASP A 149 0.30 1.74 29.51
C ASP A 149 -0.94 1.05 28.93
N ASN A 150 -1.89 0.66 29.77
CA ASN A 150 -3.10 -0.08 29.39
C ASN A 150 -4.07 0.72 28.49
N ARG A 151 -3.86 2.05 28.35
CA ARG A 151 -4.57 2.89 27.38
C ARG A 151 -4.06 2.68 25.94
N ILE A 152 -2.91 2.02 25.78
CA ILE A 152 -2.37 1.60 24.49
C ILE A 152 -2.86 0.17 24.25
N ALA A 153 -3.78 -0.01 23.31
CA ALA A 153 -4.46 -1.27 23.09
C ALA A 153 -4.71 -1.55 21.61
N CYS A 154 -4.97 -2.81 21.28
CA CYS A 154 -5.41 -3.25 19.96
C CYS A 154 -6.27 -4.51 20.06
N SER A 155 -6.93 -4.90 18.97
CA SER A 155 -7.72 -6.13 18.87
C SER A 155 -7.41 -6.80 17.53
N PRO A 156 -6.62 -7.87 17.50
CA PRO A 156 -6.38 -8.66 16.29
C PRO A 156 -7.63 -9.47 15.93
N ASP A 157 -7.76 -9.85 14.66
CA ASP A 157 -8.89 -10.69 14.19
C ASP A 157 -8.63 -12.18 14.43
N ALA A 158 -7.35 -12.59 14.46
CA ALA A 158 -6.93 -13.90 14.91
C ALA A 158 -5.47 -13.87 15.38
N TYR A 159 -5.07 -14.79 16.27
CA TYR A 159 -3.68 -14.91 16.70
C TYR A 159 -3.36 -16.32 17.22
N GLU A 160 -2.09 -16.60 17.39
CA GLU A 160 -1.55 -17.85 17.94
C GLU A 160 -2.04 -18.08 19.37
N ASN A 161 -2.62 -19.25 19.64
CA ASN A 161 -3.17 -19.59 20.96
C ASN A 161 -2.04 -19.99 21.94
N THR A 162 -1.24 -18.99 22.32
CA THR A 162 -0.16 -19.10 23.31
C THR A 162 -0.15 -17.89 24.23
N GLU A 163 0.57 -17.98 25.37
CA GLU A 163 0.76 -16.83 26.28
C GLU A 163 1.58 -15.71 25.64
N LYS A 164 2.42 -16.04 24.66
CA LYS A 164 3.29 -15.10 23.94
C LYS A 164 3.15 -15.34 22.44
N PRO A 165 2.07 -14.86 21.82
CA PRO A 165 1.83 -15.08 20.42
C PRO A 165 2.94 -14.45 19.57
N THR A 166 3.43 -15.22 18.61
CA THR A 166 4.45 -14.79 17.68
C THR A 166 3.86 -14.28 16.37
N TRP A 167 2.60 -14.62 16.10
CA TRP A 167 1.88 -14.14 14.93
C TRP A 167 0.44 -13.72 15.25
N ALA A 168 -0.06 -12.79 14.45
CA ALA A 168 -1.46 -12.37 14.44
C ALA A 168 -1.92 -12.10 13.01
N ILE A 169 -3.23 -12.02 12.83
CA ILE A 169 -3.90 -11.72 11.56
C ILE A 169 -4.74 -10.47 11.73
N GLU A 170 -4.68 -9.59 10.74
CA GLU A 170 -5.57 -8.46 10.54
C GLU A 170 -6.27 -8.61 9.19
N CYS A 171 -7.58 -8.66 9.17
CA CYS A 171 -8.41 -8.88 7.98
C CYS A 171 -9.00 -7.59 7.44
N LYS A 172 -8.92 -7.41 6.13
CA LYS A 172 -9.55 -6.27 5.45
C LYS A 172 -10.33 -6.73 4.21
N SER A 173 -11.58 -6.25 4.13
CA SER A 173 -12.46 -6.45 2.98
C SER A 173 -12.80 -5.09 2.37
N LEU A 174 -11.85 -4.55 1.60
CA LEU A 174 -11.95 -3.22 0.99
C LEU A 174 -12.88 -3.24 -0.23
N GLY A 175 -13.27 -2.05 -0.69
CA GLY A 175 -13.89 -1.91 -2.01
C GLY A 175 -12.93 -2.35 -3.11
N SER A 176 -13.46 -2.96 -4.17
CA SER A 176 -12.68 -3.66 -5.20
C SER A 176 -11.55 -2.84 -5.81
N ALA A 177 -11.76 -1.53 -6.04
CA ALA A 177 -10.70 -0.65 -6.54
C ALA A 177 -9.52 -0.52 -5.57
N TYR A 178 -9.79 -0.28 -4.27
CA TYR A 178 -8.75 -0.18 -3.23
C TYR A 178 -8.10 -1.54 -2.96
N HIS A 179 -8.87 -2.61 -3.08
CA HIS A 179 -8.36 -3.98 -3.01
C HIS A 179 -7.31 -4.21 -4.11
N LEU A 180 -7.64 -3.94 -5.37
CA LEU A 180 -6.72 -4.08 -6.50
C LEU A 180 -5.50 -3.18 -6.40
N GLN A 181 -5.68 -1.94 -5.95
CA GLN A 181 -4.58 -1.00 -5.73
C GLN A 181 -3.53 -1.54 -4.74
N THR A 182 -3.94 -2.42 -3.84
CA THR A 182 -3.07 -3.05 -2.84
C THR A 182 -2.52 -4.38 -3.34
N VAL A 183 -3.38 -5.28 -3.82
CA VAL A 183 -2.97 -6.66 -4.12
C VAL A 183 -2.17 -6.78 -5.41
N VAL A 184 -2.43 -5.95 -6.43
CA VAL A 184 -1.68 -6.03 -7.69
C VAL A 184 -0.21 -5.68 -7.52
N PRO A 185 0.19 -4.57 -6.86
CA PRO A 185 1.59 -4.30 -6.55
C PRO A 185 2.24 -5.43 -5.73
N TRP A 186 1.55 -5.97 -4.73
CA TRP A 186 2.05 -7.09 -3.92
C TRP A 186 2.30 -8.35 -4.74
N MET A 187 1.34 -8.73 -5.59
CA MET A 187 1.48 -9.89 -6.48
C MET A 187 2.62 -9.72 -7.51
N MET A 188 2.86 -8.51 -7.97
CA MET A 188 4.00 -8.20 -8.84
C MET A 188 5.32 -8.27 -8.08
N HIS A 189 5.38 -7.76 -6.85
CA HIS A 189 6.56 -7.81 -6.01
C HIS A 189 6.97 -9.24 -5.67
N THR A 190 6.01 -10.12 -5.34
CA THR A 190 6.24 -11.53 -5.00
C THR A 190 6.49 -12.44 -6.20
N ASP A 191 6.68 -11.88 -7.39
CA ASP A 191 6.87 -12.60 -8.66
C ASP A 191 5.70 -13.50 -9.10
N ALA A 192 4.68 -13.68 -8.28
CA ALA A 192 3.55 -14.56 -8.59
C ALA A 192 2.82 -14.14 -9.89
N MET A 193 2.58 -12.84 -10.05
CA MET A 193 1.95 -12.27 -11.24
C MET A 193 2.98 -11.97 -12.33
N ARG A 194 4.15 -11.45 -11.94
CA ARG A 194 5.21 -11.05 -12.88
C ARG A 194 5.67 -12.20 -13.75
N SER A 195 6.00 -13.34 -13.15
CA SER A 195 6.41 -14.54 -13.90
C SER A 195 5.35 -15.00 -14.88
N HIS A 196 4.07 -14.90 -14.51
CA HIS A 196 2.96 -15.25 -15.40
C HIS A 196 2.87 -14.29 -16.59
N ILE A 197 2.99 -12.98 -16.38
CA ILE A 197 2.96 -11.95 -17.44
C ILE A 197 4.16 -12.10 -18.37
N VAL A 198 5.37 -12.30 -17.82
CA VAL A 198 6.59 -12.53 -18.62
C VAL A 198 6.43 -13.72 -19.57
N ASN A 199 5.80 -14.79 -19.11
CA ASN A 199 5.60 -15.99 -19.92
C ASN A 199 4.52 -15.82 -21.00
N LEU A 200 3.48 -15.04 -20.75
CA LEU A 200 2.36 -14.85 -21.67
C LEU A 200 2.57 -13.70 -22.66
N LYS A 201 3.04 -12.55 -22.16
CA LYS A 201 3.16 -11.30 -22.91
C LYS A 201 4.34 -10.46 -22.37
N PRO A 202 5.58 -10.87 -22.64
CA PRO A 202 6.77 -10.21 -22.11
C PRO A 202 6.83 -8.71 -22.47
N GLU A 203 6.28 -8.33 -23.63
CA GLU A 203 6.24 -6.93 -24.09
C GLU A 203 5.38 -6.01 -23.23
N LEU A 204 4.48 -6.57 -22.41
CA LEU A 204 3.64 -5.77 -21.52
C LEU A 204 4.26 -5.53 -20.14
N VAL A 205 5.33 -6.22 -19.79
CA VAL A 205 5.97 -6.10 -18.47
C VAL A 205 6.39 -4.66 -18.20
N ASP A 206 7.13 -4.07 -19.12
CA ASP A 206 7.61 -2.68 -18.98
C ASP A 206 6.47 -1.67 -18.86
N VAL A 207 5.35 -1.91 -19.55
CA VAL A 207 4.17 -1.03 -19.48
C VAL A 207 3.49 -1.14 -18.13
N ILE A 208 3.34 -2.37 -17.60
CA ILE A 208 2.73 -2.61 -16.30
C ILE A 208 3.62 -2.04 -15.19
N GLU A 209 4.93 -2.22 -15.28
CA GLU A 209 5.89 -1.69 -14.31
C GLU A 209 5.86 -0.16 -14.24
N GLN A 210 5.54 0.54 -15.33
CA GLN A 210 5.41 2.00 -15.35
C GLN A 210 4.20 2.53 -14.56
N VAL A 211 3.14 1.74 -14.41
CA VAL A 211 1.92 2.14 -13.70
C VAL A 211 1.90 1.73 -12.22
N LEU A 212 2.85 0.90 -11.80
CA LEU A 212 2.93 0.44 -10.41
C LEU A 212 3.76 1.39 -9.54
N PRO A 213 3.52 1.43 -8.22
CA PRO A 213 4.36 2.17 -7.28
C PRO A 213 5.84 1.75 -7.37
N GLU A 214 6.76 2.70 -7.13
CA GLU A 214 8.21 2.45 -7.21
C GLU A 214 8.68 1.29 -6.33
N TYR A 215 8.16 1.22 -5.12
CA TYR A 215 8.49 0.17 -4.16
C TYR A 215 8.10 -1.23 -4.64
N THR A 216 7.21 -1.36 -5.64
CA THR A 216 6.77 -2.67 -6.14
C THR A 216 7.94 -3.50 -6.69
N LEU A 217 8.90 -2.84 -7.32
CA LEU A 217 10.05 -3.49 -7.95
C LEU A 217 11.32 -3.39 -7.09
N ASP A 218 11.28 -2.65 -5.98
CA ASP A 218 12.39 -2.56 -5.05
C ASP A 218 12.50 -3.86 -4.26
N LYS A 219 13.58 -4.61 -4.47
CA LYS A 219 13.87 -5.84 -3.71
C LYS A 219 14.05 -5.63 -2.21
N LYS A 220 14.22 -4.39 -1.77
CA LYS A 220 14.31 -4.01 -0.35
C LYS A 220 12.95 -3.67 0.24
N ALA A 221 11.92 -3.50 -0.59
CA ALA A 221 10.57 -3.25 -0.11
C ALA A 221 10.10 -4.44 0.74
N THR A 222 9.44 -4.12 1.82
CA THR A 222 8.91 -5.07 2.79
C THR A 222 7.40 -5.13 2.70
N GLY A 223 6.76 -6.13 3.30
CA GLY A 223 5.30 -6.20 3.34
C GLY A 223 4.66 -4.91 3.86
N PHE A 224 5.31 -4.20 4.78
CA PHE A 224 4.79 -2.93 5.32
C PHE A 224 4.65 -1.83 4.26
N ASP A 225 5.47 -1.81 3.24
CA ASP A 225 5.42 -0.81 2.18
C ASP A 225 4.16 -0.95 1.30
N PHE A 226 3.61 -2.17 1.24
CA PHE A 226 2.38 -2.50 0.51
C PHE A 226 1.09 -2.31 1.34
N ILE A 227 1.20 -2.06 2.64
CA ILE A 227 0.02 -1.75 3.46
C ILE A 227 -0.52 -0.37 3.07
N PRO A 228 -1.84 -0.22 2.81
CA PRO A 228 -2.44 1.08 2.56
C PRO A 228 -2.17 2.05 3.71
N ASP A 229 -1.82 3.30 3.41
CA ASP A 229 -1.35 4.29 4.40
C ASP A 229 -2.31 4.45 5.58
N GLN A 230 -3.61 4.35 5.33
CA GLN A 230 -4.65 4.44 6.37
C GLN A 230 -4.59 3.31 7.41
N TYR A 231 -3.93 2.17 7.11
CA TYR A 231 -3.81 1.03 8.02
C TYR A 231 -2.40 0.87 8.61
N LYS A 232 -1.41 1.64 8.14
CA LYS A 232 -0.02 1.53 8.62
C LYS A 232 0.09 1.76 10.13
N ALA A 233 -0.64 2.74 10.66
CA ALA A 233 -0.66 3.00 12.09
C ALA A 233 -1.28 1.84 12.89
N GLN A 234 -2.37 1.25 12.38
CA GLN A 234 -2.99 0.06 12.98
C GLN A 234 -2.02 -1.13 12.99
N VAL A 235 -1.32 -1.37 11.88
CA VAL A 235 -0.31 -2.44 11.80
C VAL A 235 0.81 -2.24 12.81
N LEU A 236 1.33 -1.01 12.98
CA LEU A 236 2.35 -0.71 13.98
C LEU A 236 1.84 -0.94 15.41
N GLN A 237 0.55 -0.66 15.66
CA GLN A 237 -0.08 -0.80 16.96
C GLN A 237 -0.01 -2.22 17.52
N TYR A 238 -0.20 -3.24 16.68
CA TYR A 238 -0.09 -4.64 17.10
C TYR A 238 1.30 -4.97 17.65
N PHE A 239 2.34 -4.47 17.00
CA PHE A 239 3.72 -4.66 17.43
C PHE A 239 4.11 -3.82 18.67
N VAL A 240 3.47 -2.67 18.87
CA VAL A 240 3.65 -1.86 20.08
C VAL A 240 3.03 -2.55 21.28
N VAL A 241 1.87 -3.15 21.12
CA VAL A 241 1.12 -3.78 22.22
C VAL A 241 1.67 -5.16 22.57
N CYS A 242 2.08 -5.95 21.59
CA CYS A 242 2.55 -7.32 21.81
C CYS A 242 4.03 -7.44 21.44
N ASP A 243 4.93 -7.41 22.43
CA ASP A 243 6.38 -7.46 22.23
C ASP A 243 6.86 -8.79 21.65
N SER A 244 6.13 -9.89 21.89
CA SER A 244 6.46 -11.21 21.33
C SER A 244 6.03 -11.39 19.88
N LEU A 245 5.21 -10.48 19.33
CA LEU A 245 4.71 -10.58 17.97
C LEU A 245 5.87 -10.41 16.98
N GLU A 246 6.16 -11.43 16.19
CA GLU A 246 7.22 -11.42 15.18
C GLU A 246 6.67 -11.07 13.79
N VAL A 247 5.45 -11.50 13.49
CA VAL A 247 4.80 -11.26 12.19
C VAL A 247 3.31 -10.95 12.35
N LEU A 248 2.85 -9.93 11.63
CA LEU A 248 1.44 -9.65 11.39
C LEU A 248 1.09 -10.02 9.94
N TYR A 249 0.11 -10.87 9.77
CA TYR A 249 -0.44 -11.22 8.47
C TYR A 249 -1.60 -10.29 8.12
N PHE A 250 -1.37 -9.33 7.24
CA PHE A 250 -2.40 -8.43 6.75
C PHE A 250 -3.13 -9.11 5.60
N SER A 251 -4.35 -9.55 5.84
CA SER A 251 -5.13 -10.32 4.89
C SER A 251 -6.16 -9.47 4.16
N MET A 252 -6.11 -9.53 2.84
CA MET A 252 -6.98 -8.81 1.93
C MET A 252 -7.93 -9.78 1.25
N PHE A 253 -9.25 -9.58 1.40
CA PHE A 253 -10.25 -10.46 0.79
C PHE A 253 -11.39 -9.66 0.14
N ASP A 254 -11.63 -9.93 -1.14
CA ASP A 254 -12.82 -9.50 -1.88
C ASP A 254 -13.34 -10.67 -2.72
N PRO A 255 -14.44 -11.34 -2.30
CA PRO A 255 -14.98 -12.50 -3.01
C PRO A 255 -15.54 -12.18 -4.40
N ARG A 256 -15.74 -10.91 -4.73
CA ARG A 256 -16.18 -10.47 -6.07
C ARG A 256 -15.06 -10.50 -7.09
N MET A 257 -13.80 -10.54 -6.63
CA MET A 257 -12.62 -10.65 -7.50
C MET A 257 -12.44 -12.07 -7.99
N VAL A 258 -11.88 -12.21 -9.18
CA VAL A 258 -11.59 -13.52 -9.77
C VAL A 258 -10.18 -14.02 -9.43
N GLY A 259 -10.04 -15.32 -9.28
CA GLY A 259 -8.75 -15.99 -9.15
C GLY A 259 -7.92 -15.53 -7.95
N ALA A 260 -6.61 -15.45 -8.14
CA ALA A 260 -5.67 -15.10 -7.07
C ALA A 260 -5.84 -13.67 -6.53
N ALA A 261 -6.47 -12.78 -7.29
CA ALA A 261 -6.74 -11.42 -6.83
C ALA A 261 -7.83 -11.36 -5.76
N SER A 262 -8.64 -12.41 -5.58
CA SER A 262 -9.70 -12.42 -4.56
C SER A 262 -9.17 -12.45 -3.13
N HIS A 263 -8.01 -13.06 -2.91
CA HIS A 263 -7.40 -13.17 -1.58
C HIS A 263 -5.88 -13.08 -1.65
N GLN A 264 -5.31 -12.19 -0.87
CA GLN A 264 -3.87 -12.03 -0.70
C GLN A 264 -3.52 -11.82 0.78
N VAL A 265 -2.39 -12.36 1.19
CA VAL A 265 -1.83 -12.20 2.54
C VAL A 265 -0.48 -11.50 2.43
N ILE A 266 -0.34 -10.39 3.12
CA ILE A 266 0.88 -9.57 3.14
C ILE A 266 1.53 -9.74 4.51
N PRO A 267 2.63 -10.50 4.65
CA PRO A 267 3.33 -10.63 5.92
C PRO A 267 4.13 -9.35 6.22
N VAL A 268 3.94 -8.83 7.43
CA VAL A 268 4.73 -7.71 7.96
C VAL A 268 5.56 -8.24 9.11
N TYR A 269 6.88 -8.21 9.01
CA TYR A 269 7.78 -8.71 10.03
C TYR A 269 8.29 -7.58 10.93
N ARG A 270 8.30 -7.81 12.25
CA ARG A 270 8.83 -6.88 13.25
C ARG A 270 10.22 -6.37 12.89
N LYS A 271 11.13 -7.28 12.52
CA LYS A 271 12.53 -6.99 12.19
C LYS A 271 12.70 -5.96 11.08
N ASP A 272 11.73 -5.86 10.15
CA ASP A 272 11.80 -4.97 8.99
C ASP A 272 11.34 -3.54 9.32
N ILE A 273 10.63 -3.37 10.46
CA ILE A 273 9.99 -2.11 10.83
C ILE A 273 10.28 -1.67 12.27
N THR A 274 11.31 -2.22 12.91
CA THR A 274 11.63 -1.96 14.32
C THR A 274 11.70 -0.47 14.66
N GLU A 275 12.40 0.33 13.86
CA GLU A 275 12.49 1.78 14.08
C GLU A 275 11.12 2.48 13.99
N LYS A 276 10.26 2.02 13.07
CA LYS A 276 8.90 2.57 12.93
C LYS A 276 8.04 2.25 14.15
N ILE A 277 8.17 1.03 14.70
CA ILE A 277 7.47 0.59 15.93
C ILE A 277 7.91 1.47 17.10
N GLU A 278 9.20 1.62 17.34
CA GLU A 278 9.73 2.43 18.43
C GLU A 278 9.31 3.91 18.33
N ASN A 279 9.34 4.47 17.13
CA ASN A 279 8.85 5.82 16.87
C ASN A 279 7.35 5.95 17.16
N HIS A 280 6.55 4.97 16.78
CA HIS A 280 5.11 4.97 17.03
C HIS A 280 4.81 4.88 18.53
N LYS A 281 5.44 3.95 19.25
CA LYS A 281 5.36 3.77 20.69
C LYS A 281 5.72 5.06 21.46
N ARG A 282 6.86 5.64 21.11
CA ARG A 282 7.34 6.90 21.75
C ARG A 282 6.33 8.04 21.60
N ARG A 283 5.71 8.19 20.42
CA ARG A 283 4.70 9.23 20.16
C ARG A 283 3.45 9.02 21.00
N GLN A 284 3.00 7.78 21.16
CA GLN A 284 1.84 7.46 21.99
C GLN A 284 2.09 7.75 23.46
N LEU A 285 3.22 7.29 24.01
CA LEU A 285 3.60 7.55 25.41
C LEU A 285 3.76 9.06 25.68
N ALA A 286 4.34 9.81 24.75
CA ALA A 286 4.44 11.27 24.88
C ALA A 286 3.06 11.94 24.88
N THR A 287 2.13 11.47 24.06
CA THR A 287 0.74 11.98 24.02
C THR A 287 0.03 11.72 25.34
N LEU A 288 0.15 10.52 25.90
CA LEU A 288 -0.44 10.15 27.18
C LEU A 288 0.14 10.98 28.33
N HIS A 289 1.47 11.15 28.35
CA HIS A 289 2.14 11.99 29.35
C HIS A 289 1.64 13.44 29.30
N ILE A 290 1.52 14.03 28.10
CA ILE A 290 0.97 15.39 27.95
C ILE A 290 -0.49 15.45 28.45
N SER A 291 -1.28 14.43 28.12
CA SER A 291 -2.68 14.32 28.58
C SER A 291 -2.76 14.30 30.10
N ASP A 292 -1.91 13.52 30.77
CA ASP A 292 -1.88 13.40 32.22
C ASP A 292 -1.49 14.75 32.90
N VAL A 293 -0.46 15.42 32.37
CA VAL A 293 -0.06 16.74 32.84
C VAL A 293 -1.17 17.80 32.71
N LEU A 294 -1.91 17.75 31.58
CA LEU A 294 -3.03 18.66 31.36
C LEU A 294 -4.22 18.33 32.28
N ALA A 295 -4.49 17.06 32.51
CA ALA A 295 -5.55 16.63 33.43
C ALA A 295 -5.27 17.10 34.85
N ASP A 296 -4.05 16.92 35.34
CA ASP A 296 -3.60 17.38 36.65
C ASP A 296 -3.73 18.91 36.76
N ALA A 297 -3.31 19.66 35.74
CA ALA A 297 -3.39 21.12 35.71
C ALA A 297 -4.85 21.65 35.72
N LEU A 298 -5.78 20.87 35.16
CA LEU A 298 -7.21 21.20 35.08
C LEU A 298 -8.03 20.61 36.25
N GLY A 299 -7.40 19.80 37.13
CA GLY A 299 -8.07 19.14 38.23
C GLY A 299 -9.04 18.05 37.76
N VAL A 300 -8.79 17.46 36.58
CA VAL A 300 -9.58 16.33 36.01
C VAL A 300 -9.00 15.04 36.55
N THR A 301 -9.83 14.24 37.21
CA THR A 301 -9.48 12.85 37.61
C THR A 301 -10.15 11.88 36.65
N PHE A 302 -9.38 10.98 36.08
CA PHE A 302 -9.89 9.87 35.25
C PHE A 302 -10.21 8.64 36.09
#